data_633ff8841025ec162daebd5d0d38531c
#
_entry.id   633ff8841025ec162daebd5d0d38531c
#
_cell.length_a   1.000
_cell.length_b   1.000
_cell.length_c   1.000
_cell.angle_alpha   90.00
_cell.angle_beta   90.00
_cell.angle_gamma   90.00
#
_symmetry.space_group_name_H-M   'P 1'
#
loop_
_entity.id
_entity.type
_entity.pdbx_description
1 polymer ?
#
loop_
_entity_poly.entity_id
_entity_poly.type
_entity_poly.pdbx_seq_one_letter_code
_entity_poly.pdbx_strand_id
1 'polypeptide(L)'
;MAVIVEVLGWGGKSHRHFRLEGTSISIGRGYQNDVVLNDSHISANHLRLDAVDDKGWQLSDLNSLNGVEIIKNPSTDIGNPQTPVLAHGAEIKIGRTRLRIVADSHPVEGTKKLHRLEKDVGQLNRFSIWLPLFILAVAVDIATVYVNSFVEWEWKNIVSGILVSQVIPLLLALFWSGIGRFMREESNFLGHYSLILLASLIYTASEWIIGVIGYNLSAEILINSIAPLFGLLLGAILLSANFALATNMLARQRWITSAGFIALLIVISITSQMKQWGEFSPYPEYFSAIELPALQISSAETVDNYILSLDDVFVEAERQAEKK
;
A
#
# COMPACT_ATOMS: atom_id res chain seq x y z
N MET A 1 43.01 -7.86 9.09
CA MET A 1 41.88 -7.06 9.55
C MET A 1 40.66 -7.47 8.73
N ALA A 2 39.50 -7.70 9.34
CA ALA A 2 38.32 -8.04 8.54
C ALA A 2 37.54 -6.75 8.24
N VAL A 3 37.07 -6.64 7.00
CA VAL A 3 36.23 -5.53 6.54
C VAL A 3 34.96 -6.06 5.91
N ILE A 4 33.90 -5.32 6.04
CA ILE A 4 32.64 -5.58 5.37
C ILE A 4 32.41 -4.47 4.34
N VAL A 5 32.28 -4.84 3.08
CA VAL A 5 31.90 -3.96 2.00
C VAL A 5 30.40 -4.16 1.73
N GLU A 6 29.59 -3.16 2.05
CA GLU A 6 28.16 -3.19 1.80
C GLU A 6 27.83 -2.49 0.49
N VAL A 7 27.04 -3.12 -0.34
CA VAL A 7 26.44 -2.51 -1.53
C VAL A 7 25.11 -1.90 -1.11
N LEU A 8 25.00 -0.58 -1.23
CA LEU A 8 23.81 0.15 -0.80
C LEU A 8 22.80 0.24 -1.94
N GLY A 9 21.56 -0.18 -1.63
CA GLY A 9 20.41 0.04 -2.47
C GLY A 9 19.75 1.40 -2.25
N TRP A 10 18.58 1.58 -2.82
CA TRP A 10 17.81 2.80 -2.68
C TRP A 10 17.44 3.06 -1.21
N GLY A 11 17.61 4.29 -0.75
CA GLY A 11 17.41 4.66 0.67
C GLY A 11 18.57 4.32 1.60
N GLY A 12 19.76 3.95 1.07
CA GLY A 12 20.96 3.72 1.89
C GLY A 12 20.96 2.41 2.68
N LYS A 13 20.04 1.49 2.40
CA LYS A 13 20.02 0.16 3.01
C LYS A 13 21.02 -0.76 2.33
N SER A 14 21.69 -1.61 3.11
CA SER A 14 22.56 -2.66 2.58
C SER A 14 21.72 -3.69 1.83
N HIS A 15 22.01 -3.87 0.55
CA HIS A 15 21.37 -4.85 -0.31
C HIS A 15 22.19 -6.12 -0.42
N ARG A 16 23.53 -5.98 -0.44
CA ARG A 16 24.48 -7.06 -0.49
C ARG A 16 25.70 -6.68 0.34
N HIS A 17 26.31 -7.62 1.01
CA HIS A 17 27.54 -7.41 1.78
C HIS A 17 28.55 -8.48 1.49
N PHE A 18 29.84 -8.10 1.52
CA PHE A 18 30.99 -8.97 1.35
C PHE A 18 31.84 -8.84 2.62
N ARG A 19 32.05 -9.94 3.33
CA ARG A 19 33.00 -10.00 4.43
C ARG A 19 34.33 -10.49 3.88
N LEU A 20 35.35 -9.69 4.02
CA LEU A 20 36.66 -9.93 3.43
C LEU A 20 37.73 -9.87 4.52
N GLU A 21 38.70 -10.75 4.43
CA GLU A 21 39.84 -10.83 5.33
C GLU A 21 41.11 -10.60 4.53
N GLY A 22 41.95 -9.67 4.99
CA GLY A 22 43.21 -9.36 4.29
C GLY A 22 43.69 -7.96 4.61
N THR A 23 44.86 -7.64 4.03
CA THR A 23 45.46 -6.30 4.11
C THR A 23 45.21 -5.45 2.87
N SER A 24 44.81 -6.09 1.78
CA SER A 24 44.52 -5.45 0.49
C SER A 24 43.31 -6.12 -0.14
N ILE A 25 42.37 -5.33 -0.63
CA ILE A 25 41.10 -5.77 -1.22
C ILE A 25 40.89 -5.05 -2.54
N SER A 26 40.64 -5.80 -3.59
CA SER A 26 40.37 -5.31 -4.94
C SER A 26 38.87 -5.27 -5.22
N ILE A 27 38.38 -4.19 -5.83
CA ILE A 27 36.99 -3.99 -6.20
C ILE A 27 36.89 -3.61 -7.66
N GLY A 28 36.02 -4.30 -8.39
CA GLY A 28 35.83 -4.03 -9.81
C GLY A 28 34.76 -4.92 -10.45
N ARG A 29 34.61 -4.80 -11.78
CA ARG A 29 33.70 -5.64 -12.56
C ARG A 29 34.33 -6.95 -13.02
N GLY A 30 35.65 -7.01 -13.07
CA GLY A 30 36.36 -8.23 -13.46
C GLY A 30 36.31 -9.32 -12.40
N TYR A 31 36.19 -10.57 -12.81
CA TYR A 31 36.07 -11.73 -11.91
C TYR A 31 37.31 -12.02 -11.04
N GLN A 32 38.44 -11.38 -11.35
CA GLN A 32 39.68 -11.49 -10.61
C GLN A 32 39.69 -10.64 -9.30
N ASN A 33 38.67 -9.76 -9.11
CA ASN A 33 38.61 -8.94 -7.93
C ASN A 33 37.98 -9.70 -6.76
N ASP A 34 38.34 -9.28 -5.53
CA ASP A 34 37.75 -9.82 -4.29
C ASP A 34 36.26 -9.45 -4.18
N VAL A 35 35.90 -8.25 -4.64
CA VAL A 35 34.50 -7.79 -4.74
C VAL A 35 34.17 -7.58 -6.22
N VAL A 36 33.34 -8.47 -6.74
CA VAL A 36 32.85 -8.38 -8.13
C VAL A 36 31.48 -7.70 -8.15
N LEU A 37 31.40 -6.56 -8.86
CA LEU A 37 30.20 -5.76 -8.99
C LEU A 37 29.70 -5.77 -10.43
N ASN A 38 28.43 -6.12 -10.61
CA ASN A 38 27.81 -6.20 -11.94
C ASN A 38 27.22 -4.84 -12.36
N ASP A 39 28.08 -3.83 -12.55
CA ASP A 39 27.70 -2.51 -13.07
C ASP A 39 28.59 -2.18 -14.26
N SER A 40 27.99 -1.91 -15.42
CA SER A 40 28.71 -1.61 -16.67
C SER A 40 29.54 -0.32 -16.58
N HIS A 41 29.30 0.54 -15.60
CA HIS A 41 30.05 1.79 -15.38
C HIS A 41 31.24 1.60 -14.43
N ILE A 42 31.46 0.38 -13.95
CA ILE A 42 32.63 0.03 -13.13
C ILE A 42 33.70 -0.59 -14.03
N SER A 43 34.94 -0.11 -13.93
CA SER A 43 36.10 -0.69 -14.66
C SER A 43 36.39 -2.13 -14.21
N ALA A 44 37.04 -2.93 -15.05
CA ALA A 44 37.37 -4.31 -14.69
C ALA A 44 38.18 -4.39 -13.41
N ASN A 45 39.19 -3.53 -13.23
CA ASN A 45 39.86 -3.25 -11.95
C ASN A 45 39.60 -1.79 -11.67
N HIS A 46 38.82 -1.48 -10.66
CA HIS A 46 38.35 -0.11 -10.42
C HIS A 46 39.14 0.58 -9.30
N LEU A 47 39.14 -0.05 -8.14
CA LEU A 47 39.83 0.48 -6.96
C LEU A 47 40.42 -0.64 -6.11
N ARG A 48 41.34 -0.26 -5.24
CA ARG A 48 41.93 -1.10 -4.19
C ARG A 48 41.82 -0.39 -2.84
N LEU A 49 41.53 -1.17 -1.85
CA LEU A 49 41.50 -0.76 -0.45
C LEU A 49 42.65 -1.49 0.28
N ASP A 50 43.60 -0.72 0.79
CA ASP A 50 44.72 -1.24 1.57
C ASP A 50 44.54 -0.87 3.05
N ALA A 51 44.68 -1.83 3.95
CA ALA A 51 44.50 -1.59 5.38
C ALA A 51 45.62 -0.68 5.91
N VAL A 52 45.24 0.35 6.67
CA VAL A 52 46.19 1.28 7.33
C VAL A 52 45.96 1.15 8.82
N ASP A 53 46.71 0.28 9.46
CA ASP A 53 46.64 0.01 10.91
C ASP A 53 45.22 0.25 11.48
N ASP A 54 45.05 0.67 12.72
CA ASP A 54 43.72 0.91 13.32
C ASP A 54 42.98 2.16 12.78
N LYS A 55 43.49 2.81 11.74
CA LYS A 55 42.95 4.08 11.21
C LYS A 55 41.90 3.89 10.09
N GLY A 56 41.83 2.73 9.47
CA GLY A 56 40.87 2.49 8.38
C GLY A 56 41.49 1.88 7.13
N TRP A 57 40.95 2.25 5.97
CA TRP A 57 41.31 1.69 4.67
C TRP A 57 41.76 2.82 3.72
N GLN A 58 42.96 2.71 3.22
CA GLN A 58 43.46 3.63 2.20
C GLN A 58 42.85 3.25 0.84
N LEU A 59 42.21 4.21 0.20
CA LEU A 59 41.60 4.02 -1.11
C LEU A 59 42.59 4.41 -2.20
N SER A 60 42.80 3.52 -3.16
CA SER A 60 43.58 3.75 -4.38
C SER A 60 42.72 3.49 -5.61
N ASP A 61 42.46 4.52 -6.41
CA ASP A 61 41.83 4.36 -7.73
C ASP A 61 42.85 3.75 -8.71
N LEU A 62 42.50 2.66 -9.36
CA LEU A 62 43.35 1.95 -10.31
C LEU A 62 43.20 2.49 -11.74
N ASN A 63 43.15 3.81 -11.88
CA ASN A 63 42.94 4.51 -13.13
C ASN A 63 41.63 4.14 -13.82
N SER A 64 40.57 4.16 -13.01
CA SER A 64 39.22 3.83 -13.46
C SER A 64 38.66 4.89 -14.41
N LEU A 65 37.77 4.49 -15.35
CA LEU A 65 37.21 5.40 -16.35
C LEU A 65 36.31 6.49 -15.72
N ASN A 66 35.54 6.12 -14.67
CA ASN A 66 34.56 7.02 -14.06
C ASN A 66 34.99 7.56 -12.68
N GLY A 67 36.17 7.19 -12.20
CA GLY A 67 36.68 7.63 -10.90
C GLY A 67 35.90 7.11 -9.69
N VAL A 68 36.33 7.52 -8.52
CA VAL A 68 35.71 7.22 -7.22
C VAL A 68 35.27 8.52 -6.55
N GLU A 69 34.00 8.60 -6.22
CA GLU A 69 33.39 9.73 -5.50
C GLU A 69 33.20 9.34 -4.02
N ILE A 70 33.78 10.12 -3.09
CA ILE A 70 33.55 9.94 -1.65
C ILE A 70 32.32 10.74 -1.26
N ILE A 71 31.22 10.05 -0.88
CA ILE A 71 29.97 10.68 -0.48
C ILE A 71 30.04 11.11 1.00
N LYS A 72 30.59 10.24 1.84
CA LYS A 72 30.68 10.45 3.30
C LYS A 72 31.94 9.77 3.81
N ASN A 73 32.74 10.51 4.56
CA ASN A 73 33.87 9.95 5.29
C ASN A 73 33.85 10.51 6.70
N PRO A 74 33.61 9.68 7.75
CA PRO A 74 33.61 10.14 9.13
C PRO A 74 34.98 10.58 9.66
N SER A 75 36.08 10.25 8.94
CA SER A 75 37.41 10.68 9.34
C SER A 75 37.61 12.18 9.10
N THR A 76 38.17 12.85 10.08
CA THR A 76 38.68 14.24 9.96
C THR A 76 40.08 14.31 9.31
N ASP A 77 40.78 13.19 9.29
CA ASP A 77 42.15 13.09 8.71
C ASP A 77 42.02 12.59 7.26
N ILE A 78 41.94 13.54 6.34
CA ILE A 78 41.69 13.24 4.90
C ILE A 78 42.93 12.63 4.23
N GLY A 79 44.09 12.62 4.88
CA GLY A 79 45.32 12.10 4.29
C GLY A 79 45.71 12.82 2.99
N ASN A 80 46.42 12.14 2.14
CA ASN A 80 46.76 12.64 0.79
C ASN A 80 45.49 12.65 -0.08
N PRO A 81 45.11 13.74 -0.77
CA PRO A 81 43.95 13.81 -1.66
C PRO A 81 43.94 12.74 -2.77
N GLN A 82 45.08 12.22 -3.15
CA GLN A 82 45.19 11.17 -4.19
C GLN A 82 44.94 9.74 -3.61
N THR A 83 45.14 9.55 -2.31
CA THR A 83 44.97 8.26 -1.63
C THR A 83 44.30 8.47 -0.26
N PRO A 84 43.02 8.86 -0.24
CA PRO A 84 42.33 9.17 1.00
C PRO A 84 42.16 7.94 1.88
N VAL A 85 42.21 8.16 3.21
CA VAL A 85 41.92 7.11 4.18
C VAL A 85 40.42 7.13 4.49
N LEU A 86 39.78 6.00 4.26
CA LEU A 86 38.37 5.77 4.56
C LEU A 86 38.21 5.24 5.98
N ALA A 87 37.52 6.00 6.81
CA ALA A 87 37.18 5.54 8.15
C ALA A 87 36.01 4.55 8.12
N HIS A 88 35.78 3.89 9.26
CA HIS A 88 34.63 3.05 9.47
C HIS A 88 33.31 3.82 9.21
N GLY A 89 32.44 3.26 8.37
CA GLY A 89 31.19 3.88 7.94
C GLY A 89 31.30 4.86 6.78
N ALA A 90 32.48 4.94 6.14
CA ALA A 90 32.65 5.74 4.91
C ALA A 90 31.80 5.20 3.76
N GLU A 91 31.20 6.13 3.00
CA GLU A 91 30.42 5.82 1.81
C GLU A 91 31.11 6.38 0.58
N ILE A 92 31.30 5.52 -0.43
CA ILE A 92 31.88 5.85 -1.70
C ILE A 92 30.89 5.48 -2.82
N LYS A 93 31.03 6.14 -3.96
CA LYS A 93 30.29 5.82 -5.17
C LYS A 93 31.24 5.52 -6.30
N ILE A 94 31.03 4.42 -6.97
CA ILE A 94 31.75 3.96 -8.15
C ILE A 94 30.74 3.59 -9.25
N GLY A 95 30.85 4.25 -10.39
CA GLY A 95 29.80 4.16 -11.41
C GLY A 95 28.45 4.55 -10.88
N ARG A 96 27.46 3.63 -10.92
CA ARG A 96 26.12 3.80 -10.34
C ARG A 96 25.96 3.17 -8.96
N THR A 97 26.97 2.43 -8.50
CA THR A 97 26.92 1.65 -7.27
C THR A 97 27.45 2.45 -6.09
N ARG A 98 26.72 2.45 -4.97
CA ARG A 98 27.18 3.02 -3.70
C ARG A 98 27.68 1.89 -2.80
N LEU A 99 28.83 2.11 -2.19
CA LEU A 99 29.45 1.18 -1.25
C LEU A 99 29.62 1.85 0.10
N ARG A 100 29.45 1.09 1.17
CA ARG A 100 29.81 1.50 2.54
C ARG A 100 30.86 0.54 3.08
N ILE A 101 31.92 1.10 3.64
CA ILE A 101 33.03 0.36 4.22
C ILE A 101 32.85 0.30 5.72
N VAL A 102 32.70 -0.91 6.27
CA VAL A 102 32.34 -1.15 7.66
C VAL A 102 33.34 -2.10 8.31
N ALA A 103 33.76 -1.82 9.54
CA ALA A 103 34.60 -2.77 10.29
C ALA A 103 33.74 -3.98 10.76
N ASP A 104 34.38 -5.14 10.94
CA ASP A 104 33.74 -6.36 11.43
C ASP A 104 33.11 -6.18 12.84
N SER A 105 33.64 -5.25 13.64
CA SER A 105 33.14 -4.91 14.97
C SER A 105 31.93 -3.95 14.98
N HIS A 106 31.35 -3.61 13.81
CA HIS A 106 30.23 -2.69 13.75
C HIS A 106 29.00 -3.24 14.49
N PRO A 107 28.42 -2.47 15.44
CA PRO A 107 27.25 -2.92 16.16
C PRO A 107 26.05 -3.06 15.18
N VAL A 108 25.45 -4.23 15.15
CA VAL A 108 24.24 -4.49 14.35
C VAL A 108 23.02 -3.96 15.11
N GLU A 109 22.07 -3.37 14.39
CA GLU A 109 20.79 -3.00 15.01
C GLU A 109 20.15 -4.17 15.75
N GLY A 110 19.61 -3.90 16.94
CA GLY A 110 18.94 -4.94 17.74
C GLY A 110 17.79 -5.60 16.96
N THR A 111 17.64 -6.91 17.12
CA THR A 111 16.60 -7.69 16.46
C THR A 111 15.21 -7.14 16.78
N LYS A 112 14.48 -6.71 15.78
CA LYS A 112 13.09 -6.25 15.92
C LYS A 112 12.16 -7.47 15.99
N LYS A 113 11.26 -7.49 17.00
CA LYS A 113 10.25 -8.55 17.09
C LYS A 113 9.31 -8.46 15.88
N LEU A 114 9.10 -9.59 15.20
CA LEU A 114 8.07 -9.69 14.17
C LEU A 114 6.69 -9.45 14.80
N HIS A 115 5.96 -8.47 14.34
CA HIS A 115 4.63 -8.15 14.87
C HIS A 115 3.66 -9.28 14.49
N ARG A 116 2.74 -9.66 15.42
CA ARG A 116 1.72 -10.70 15.14
C ARG A 116 0.96 -10.43 13.85
N LEU A 117 0.58 -9.18 13.61
CA LEU A 117 -0.11 -8.76 12.39
C LEU A 117 0.70 -9.04 11.11
N GLU A 118 2.02 -8.88 11.11
CA GLU A 118 2.86 -9.21 9.94
C GLU A 118 2.88 -10.70 9.65
N LYS A 119 2.84 -11.52 10.71
CA LYS A 119 2.76 -12.98 10.59
C LYS A 119 1.39 -13.43 10.08
N ASP A 120 0.32 -12.85 10.62
CA ASP A 120 -1.06 -13.22 10.28
C ASP A 120 -1.41 -12.76 8.86
N VAL A 121 -1.04 -11.54 8.50
CA VAL A 121 -1.23 -11.00 7.14
C VAL A 121 -0.34 -11.74 6.13
N GLY A 122 0.87 -12.16 6.51
CA GLY A 122 1.74 -13.00 5.67
C GLY A 122 1.13 -14.36 5.33
N GLN A 123 0.23 -14.90 6.15
CA GLN A 123 -0.50 -16.13 5.82
C GLN A 123 -1.44 -15.97 4.63
N LEU A 124 -1.98 -14.77 4.41
CA LEU A 124 -2.86 -14.47 3.27
C LEU A 124 -2.16 -14.61 1.91
N ASN A 125 -0.83 -14.67 1.88
CA ASN A 125 -0.05 -14.93 0.66
C ASN A 125 -0.09 -16.40 0.21
N ARG A 126 -0.88 -17.25 0.88
CA ARG A 126 -1.04 -18.66 0.53
C ARG A 126 -2.15 -18.85 -0.49
N PHE A 127 -1.87 -19.63 -1.53
CA PHE A 127 -2.86 -19.98 -2.56
C PHE A 127 -4.11 -20.64 -1.96
N SER A 128 -3.95 -21.44 -0.91
CA SER A 128 -5.05 -22.11 -0.19
C SER A 128 -6.02 -21.15 0.51
N ILE A 129 -5.62 -19.91 0.76
CA ILE A 129 -6.46 -18.86 1.34
C ILE A 129 -7.00 -17.96 0.23
N TRP A 130 -6.15 -17.58 -0.72
CA TRP A 130 -6.52 -16.72 -1.82
C TRP A 130 -7.63 -17.32 -2.69
N LEU A 131 -7.52 -18.59 -3.09
CA LEU A 131 -8.47 -19.21 -4.01
C LEU A 131 -9.91 -19.26 -3.46
N PRO A 132 -10.17 -19.72 -2.22
CA PRO A 132 -11.51 -19.66 -1.63
C PRO A 132 -12.06 -18.23 -1.53
N LEU A 133 -11.22 -17.24 -1.15
CA LEU A 133 -11.64 -15.84 -1.10
C LEU A 133 -12.03 -15.31 -2.48
N PHE A 134 -11.25 -15.64 -3.50
CA PHE A 134 -11.56 -15.25 -4.88
C PHE A 134 -12.88 -15.85 -5.36
N ILE A 135 -13.09 -17.17 -5.16
CA ILE A 135 -14.33 -17.85 -5.52
C ILE A 135 -15.52 -17.22 -4.78
N LEU A 136 -15.36 -16.93 -3.48
CA LEU A 136 -16.42 -16.31 -2.69
C LEU A 136 -16.72 -14.89 -3.18
N ALA A 137 -15.70 -14.08 -3.49
CA ALA A 137 -15.89 -12.74 -4.02
C ALA A 137 -16.67 -12.77 -5.35
N VAL A 138 -16.27 -13.62 -6.29
CA VAL A 138 -16.97 -13.78 -7.56
C VAL A 138 -18.42 -14.27 -7.35
N ALA A 139 -18.64 -15.19 -6.40
CA ALA A 139 -20.00 -15.66 -6.10
C ALA A 139 -20.89 -14.55 -5.52
N VAL A 140 -20.32 -13.71 -4.63
CA VAL A 140 -21.02 -12.54 -4.07
C VAL A 140 -21.31 -11.50 -5.15
N ASP A 141 -20.35 -11.22 -6.05
CA ASP A 141 -20.55 -10.32 -7.18
C ASP A 141 -21.70 -10.80 -8.09
N ILE A 142 -21.73 -12.09 -8.42
CA ILE A 142 -22.82 -12.71 -9.20
C ILE A 142 -24.17 -12.54 -8.47
N ALA A 143 -24.21 -12.85 -7.18
CA ALA A 143 -25.42 -12.71 -6.37
C ALA A 143 -25.90 -11.25 -6.31
N THR A 144 -24.98 -10.30 -6.14
CA THR A 144 -25.29 -8.87 -6.12
C THR A 144 -25.85 -8.39 -7.46
N VAL A 145 -25.22 -8.79 -8.57
CA VAL A 145 -25.72 -8.50 -9.91
C VAL A 145 -27.12 -9.12 -10.12
N TYR A 146 -27.31 -10.35 -9.67
CA TYR A 146 -28.61 -11.05 -9.79
C TYR A 146 -29.73 -10.35 -9.02
N VAL A 147 -29.49 -10.00 -7.76
CA VAL A 147 -30.49 -9.34 -6.90
C VAL A 147 -30.84 -7.94 -7.39
N ASN A 148 -29.85 -7.19 -7.90
CA ASN A 148 -30.03 -5.80 -8.35
C ASN A 148 -30.41 -5.68 -9.85
N SER A 149 -30.53 -6.80 -10.56
CA SER A 149 -30.87 -6.77 -11.99
C SER A 149 -32.38 -6.79 -12.18
N PHE A 150 -32.92 -5.74 -12.77
CA PHE A 150 -34.34 -5.63 -13.17
C PHE A 150 -34.56 -6.00 -14.65
N VAL A 151 -33.49 -6.46 -15.34
CA VAL A 151 -33.49 -6.79 -16.76
C VAL A 151 -33.35 -8.31 -16.93
N GLU A 152 -33.86 -8.86 -18.04
CA GLU A 152 -33.64 -10.27 -18.38
C GLU A 152 -32.18 -10.66 -18.35
N TRP A 153 -31.90 -11.85 -17.86
CA TRP A 153 -30.57 -12.35 -17.57
C TRP A 153 -29.78 -12.63 -18.84
N GLU A 154 -28.93 -11.70 -19.25
CA GLU A 154 -27.99 -11.86 -20.34
C GLU A 154 -26.60 -12.16 -19.83
N TRP A 155 -26.01 -13.28 -20.23
CA TRP A 155 -24.65 -13.66 -19.86
C TRP A 155 -23.60 -12.58 -20.13
N LYS A 156 -23.80 -11.80 -21.20
CA LYS A 156 -22.90 -10.69 -21.55
C LYS A 156 -22.81 -9.65 -20.43
N ASN A 157 -23.92 -9.30 -19.84
CA ASN A 157 -23.98 -8.27 -18.78
C ASN A 157 -23.35 -8.78 -17.49
N ILE A 158 -23.57 -10.05 -17.15
CA ILE A 158 -22.98 -10.68 -15.96
C ILE A 158 -21.47 -10.78 -16.10
N VAL A 159 -20.98 -11.34 -17.21
CA VAL A 159 -19.53 -11.49 -17.44
C VAL A 159 -18.83 -10.14 -17.45
N SER A 160 -19.43 -9.12 -18.09
CA SER A 160 -18.84 -7.76 -18.08
C SER A 160 -18.80 -7.17 -16.67
N GLY A 161 -19.87 -7.32 -15.89
CA GLY A 161 -19.92 -6.85 -14.50
C GLY A 161 -18.84 -7.50 -13.61
N ILE A 162 -18.72 -8.84 -13.68
CA ILE A 162 -17.70 -9.58 -12.93
C ILE A 162 -16.30 -9.20 -13.37
N LEU A 163 -16.04 -9.06 -14.67
CA LEU A 163 -14.73 -8.66 -15.16
C LEU A 163 -14.35 -7.26 -14.61
N VAL A 164 -15.29 -6.33 -14.64
CA VAL A 164 -15.07 -4.97 -14.14
C VAL A 164 -14.82 -4.98 -12.62
N SER A 165 -15.61 -5.73 -11.83
CA SER A 165 -15.47 -5.81 -10.37
C SER A 165 -14.13 -6.41 -9.94
N GLN A 166 -13.54 -7.33 -10.72
CA GLN A 166 -12.27 -7.97 -10.39
C GLN A 166 -11.03 -7.20 -10.92
N VAL A 167 -11.19 -6.36 -11.95
CA VAL A 167 -10.05 -5.61 -12.53
C VAL A 167 -9.47 -4.61 -11.54
N ILE A 168 -10.29 -3.85 -10.81
CA ILE A 168 -9.80 -2.85 -9.85
C ILE A 168 -9.03 -3.52 -8.69
N PRO A 169 -9.56 -4.54 -8.01
CA PRO A 169 -8.81 -5.29 -7.00
C PRO A 169 -7.49 -5.87 -7.51
N LEU A 170 -7.49 -6.40 -8.74
CA LEU A 170 -6.29 -6.94 -9.38
C LEU A 170 -5.23 -5.85 -9.61
N LEU A 171 -5.61 -4.72 -10.19
CA LEU A 171 -4.70 -3.59 -10.43
C LEU A 171 -4.14 -3.03 -9.14
N LEU A 172 -4.96 -2.89 -8.09
CA LEU A 172 -4.50 -2.46 -6.77
C LEU A 172 -3.51 -3.47 -6.16
N ALA A 173 -3.78 -4.77 -6.28
CA ALA A 173 -2.86 -5.81 -5.80
C ALA A 173 -1.52 -5.79 -6.55
N LEU A 174 -1.55 -5.59 -7.88
CA LEU A 174 -0.34 -5.42 -8.69
C LEU A 174 0.45 -4.17 -8.29
N PHE A 175 -0.24 -3.04 -8.06
CA PHE A 175 0.38 -1.81 -7.60
C PHE A 175 1.10 -2.00 -6.25
N TRP A 176 0.43 -2.59 -5.25
CA TRP A 176 1.04 -2.86 -3.94
C TRP A 176 2.17 -3.88 -4.01
N SER A 177 2.01 -4.92 -4.83
CA SER A 177 3.05 -5.92 -5.09
C SER A 177 4.30 -5.27 -5.71
N GLY A 178 4.10 -4.31 -6.63
CA GLY A 178 5.18 -3.51 -7.20
C GLY A 178 5.91 -2.68 -6.15
N ILE A 179 5.18 -2.00 -5.26
CA ILE A 179 5.77 -1.27 -4.11
C ILE A 179 6.56 -2.23 -3.21
N GLY A 180 5.99 -3.39 -2.88
CA GLY A 180 6.65 -4.39 -2.04
C GLY A 180 7.95 -4.89 -2.66
N ARG A 181 7.94 -5.19 -3.96
CA ARG A 181 9.15 -5.58 -4.69
C ARG A 181 10.23 -4.49 -4.70
N PHE A 182 9.82 -3.22 -4.79
CA PHE A 182 10.74 -2.10 -4.78
C PHE A 182 11.28 -1.78 -3.38
N MET A 183 10.45 -1.89 -2.33
CA MET A 183 10.80 -1.49 -0.96
C MET A 183 11.38 -2.61 -0.11
N ARG A 184 10.97 -3.86 -0.35
CA ARG A 184 11.33 -5.05 0.45
C ARG A 184 11.98 -6.17 -0.37
N GLU A 185 12.02 -6.02 -1.71
CA GLU A 185 12.45 -7.04 -2.66
C GLU A 185 11.54 -8.27 -2.69
N GLU A 186 10.40 -8.20 -2.04
CA GLU A 186 9.40 -9.25 -1.98
C GLU A 186 8.09 -8.77 -2.63
N SER A 187 7.55 -9.57 -3.55
CA SER A 187 6.25 -9.30 -4.15
C SER A 187 5.20 -10.20 -3.50
N ASN A 188 4.50 -9.73 -2.49
CA ASN A 188 3.44 -10.49 -1.81
C ASN A 188 2.10 -10.34 -2.54
N PHE A 189 2.06 -10.59 -3.85
CA PHE A 189 0.90 -10.35 -4.71
C PHE A 189 -0.37 -11.01 -4.18
N LEU A 190 -0.34 -12.33 -3.89
CA LEU A 190 -1.51 -13.03 -3.36
C LEU A 190 -1.96 -12.48 -2.01
N GLY A 191 -1.03 -12.04 -1.16
CA GLY A 191 -1.33 -11.42 0.12
C GLY A 191 -2.09 -10.10 -0.05
N HIS A 192 -1.62 -9.22 -0.94
CA HIS A 192 -2.29 -7.97 -1.26
C HIS A 192 -3.66 -8.20 -1.87
N TYR A 193 -3.77 -9.14 -2.82
CA TYR A 193 -5.04 -9.45 -3.47
C TYR A 193 -6.05 -10.05 -2.46
N SER A 194 -5.63 -10.99 -1.63
CA SER A 194 -6.48 -11.56 -0.57
C SER A 194 -6.99 -10.51 0.42
N LEU A 195 -6.14 -9.55 0.82
CA LEU A 195 -6.56 -8.43 1.68
C LEU A 195 -7.63 -7.56 1.02
N ILE A 196 -7.45 -7.23 -0.26
CA ILE A 196 -8.40 -6.41 -1.01
C ILE A 196 -9.72 -7.15 -1.19
N LEU A 197 -9.68 -8.43 -1.57
CA LEU A 197 -10.88 -9.27 -1.67
C LEU A 197 -11.62 -9.40 -0.34
N LEU A 198 -10.90 -9.61 0.77
CA LEU A 198 -11.49 -9.68 2.09
C LEU A 198 -12.16 -8.36 2.48
N ALA A 199 -11.50 -7.23 2.21
CA ALA A 199 -12.07 -5.91 2.48
C ALA A 199 -13.31 -5.64 1.61
N SER A 200 -13.30 -6.02 0.33
CA SER A 200 -14.47 -5.87 -0.54
C SER A 200 -15.65 -6.71 -0.05
N LEU A 201 -15.41 -7.96 0.34
CA LEU A 201 -16.45 -8.83 0.91
C LEU A 201 -17.06 -8.26 2.21
N ILE A 202 -16.20 -7.75 3.11
CA ILE A 202 -16.66 -7.10 4.36
C ILE A 202 -17.48 -5.86 4.02
N TYR A 203 -17.02 -5.05 3.07
CA TYR A 203 -17.72 -3.83 2.64
C TYR A 203 -19.11 -4.17 2.05
N THR A 204 -19.18 -5.09 1.09
CA THR A 204 -20.44 -5.53 0.48
C THR A 204 -21.41 -6.11 1.53
N ALA A 205 -20.91 -6.94 2.44
CA ALA A 205 -21.73 -7.47 3.52
C ALA A 205 -22.26 -6.37 4.46
N SER A 206 -21.43 -5.37 4.77
CA SER A 206 -21.83 -4.24 5.61
C SER A 206 -22.87 -3.36 4.93
N GLU A 207 -22.71 -3.06 3.64
CA GLU A 207 -23.70 -2.29 2.88
C GLU A 207 -25.06 -3.00 2.87
N TRP A 208 -25.06 -4.31 2.63
CA TRP A 208 -26.29 -5.09 2.65
C TRP A 208 -26.95 -5.09 4.03
N ILE A 209 -26.19 -5.32 5.11
CA ILE A 209 -26.71 -5.30 6.49
C ILE A 209 -27.26 -3.91 6.84
N ILE A 210 -26.51 -2.85 6.54
CA ILE A 210 -26.93 -1.47 6.81
C ILE A 210 -28.18 -1.13 5.99
N GLY A 211 -28.25 -1.58 4.73
CA GLY A 211 -29.41 -1.41 3.85
C GLY A 211 -30.66 -2.04 4.44
N VAL A 212 -30.60 -3.31 4.86
CA VAL A 212 -31.72 -4.03 5.49
C VAL A 212 -32.17 -3.36 6.79
N ILE A 213 -31.21 -2.91 7.62
CA ILE A 213 -31.54 -2.19 8.86
C ILE A 213 -32.19 -0.85 8.55
N GLY A 214 -31.63 -0.09 7.61
CA GLY A 214 -32.15 1.21 7.20
C GLY A 214 -33.58 1.13 6.63
N TYR A 215 -33.82 0.12 5.79
CA TYR A 215 -35.14 -0.16 5.25
C TYR A 215 -36.18 -0.43 6.34
N ASN A 216 -35.85 -1.31 7.31
CA ASN A 216 -36.78 -1.68 8.37
C ASN A 216 -37.02 -0.56 9.42
N LEU A 217 -36.04 0.33 9.61
CA LEU A 217 -36.14 1.46 10.55
C LEU A 217 -36.61 2.76 9.89
N SER A 218 -36.81 2.77 8.56
CA SER A 218 -37.02 4.00 7.75
C SER A 218 -35.98 5.08 8.06
N ALA A 219 -34.74 4.67 8.32
CA ALA A 219 -33.67 5.53 8.80
C ALA A 219 -32.66 5.84 7.66
N GLU A 220 -33.02 6.73 6.78
CA GLU A 220 -32.14 7.18 5.66
C GLU A 220 -30.79 7.72 6.15
N ILE A 221 -30.77 8.42 7.30
CA ILE A 221 -29.55 8.92 7.93
C ILE A 221 -28.55 7.80 8.21
N LEU A 222 -29.04 6.60 8.56
CA LEU A 222 -28.21 5.44 8.86
C LEU A 222 -27.46 4.98 7.60
N ILE A 223 -28.17 4.88 6.49
CA ILE A 223 -27.61 4.44 5.21
C ILE A 223 -26.63 5.50 4.67
N ASN A 224 -27.07 6.76 4.64
CA ASN A 224 -26.32 7.85 4.00
C ASN A 224 -25.09 8.31 4.82
N SER A 225 -25.04 8.04 6.13
CA SER A 225 -23.95 8.48 7.00
C SER A 225 -23.07 7.33 7.50
N ILE A 226 -23.66 6.24 7.97
CA ILE A 226 -22.88 5.15 8.61
C ILE A 226 -22.15 4.29 7.60
N ALA A 227 -22.79 3.96 6.47
CA ALA A 227 -22.14 3.13 5.46
C ALA A 227 -20.85 3.78 4.88
N PRO A 228 -20.84 5.07 4.47
CA PRO A 228 -19.60 5.73 4.04
C PRO A 228 -18.53 5.81 5.14
N LEU A 229 -18.92 6.09 6.39
CA LEU A 229 -17.98 6.15 7.52
C LEU A 229 -17.33 4.78 7.78
N PHE A 230 -18.11 3.71 7.70
CA PHE A 230 -17.58 2.35 7.80
C PHE A 230 -16.61 2.05 6.65
N GLY A 231 -16.94 2.43 5.42
CA GLY A 231 -16.07 2.30 4.25
C GLY A 231 -14.74 3.03 4.41
N LEU A 232 -14.75 4.25 4.94
CA LEU A 232 -13.53 5.03 5.24
C LEU A 232 -12.66 4.35 6.31
N LEU A 233 -13.28 3.82 7.38
CA LEU A 233 -12.56 3.08 8.41
C LEU A 233 -11.93 1.80 7.85
N LEU A 234 -12.70 1.03 7.10
CA LEU A 234 -12.23 -0.20 6.44
C LEU A 234 -11.11 0.12 5.45
N GLY A 235 -11.23 1.21 4.69
CA GLY A 235 -10.20 1.71 3.78
C GLY A 235 -8.90 2.06 4.53
N ALA A 236 -8.98 2.72 5.69
CA ALA A 236 -7.81 3.02 6.53
C ALA A 236 -7.12 1.73 7.02
N ILE A 237 -7.90 0.74 7.45
CA ILE A 237 -7.40 -0.58 7.88
C ILE A 237 -6.72 -1.28 6.70
N LEU A 238 -7.37 -1.32 5.53
CA LEU A 238 -6.84 -1.93 4.31
C LEU A 238 -5.52 -1.29 3.88
N LEU A 239 -5.44 0.05 3.85
CA LEU A 239 -4.22 0.77 3.54
C LEU A 239 -3.10 0.43 4.53
N SER A 240 -3.39 0.47 5.85
CA SER A 240 -2.41 0.13 6.88
C SER A 240 -1.90 -1.30 6.75
N ALA A 241 -2.76 -2.27 6.39
CA ALA A 241 -2.40 -3.66 6.17
C ALA A 241 -1.53 -3.82 4.90
N ASN A 242 -1.89 -3.15 3.81
CA ASN A 242 -1.08 -3.15 2.59
C ASN A 242 0.30 -2.51 2.81
N PHE A 243 0.40 -1.39 3.57
CA PHE A 243 1.68 -0.83 3.98
C PHE A 243 2.50 -1.82 4.85
N ALA A 244 1.85 -2.62 5.69
CA ALA A 244 2.53 -3.64 6.49
C ALA A 244 3.18 -4.73 5.64
N LEU A 245 2.53 -5.13 4.54
CA LEU A 245 3.06 -6.12 3.59
C LEU A 245 4.13 -5.53 2.66
N ALA A 246 3.90 -4.31 2.16
CA ALA A 246 4.74 -3.72 1.13
C ALA A 246 5.96 -2.96 1.68
N THR A 247 5.94 -2.50 2.95
CA THR A 247 6.96 -1.60 3.48
C THR A 247 7.47 -2.03 4.86
N ASN A 248 8.61 -1.47 5.27
CA ASN A 248 9.18 -1.65 6.60
C ASN A 248 8.77 -0.53 7.59
N MET A 249 7.64 0.14 7.34
CA MET A 249 7.16 1.23 8.19
C MET A 249 6.74 0.72 9.57
N LEU A 250 7.00 1.51 10.60
CA LEU A 250 6.48 1.26 11.95
C LEU A 250 4.95 1.38 11.98
N ALA A 251 4.29 0.65 12.88
CA ALA A 251 2.83 0.66 12.99
C ALA A 251 2.24 2.08 13.10
N ARG A 252 2.86 2.96 13.91
CA ARG A 252 2.44 4.37 14.03
C ARG A 252 2.52 5.11 12.69
N GLN A 253 3.58 4.93 11.93
CA GLN A 253 3.76 5.58 10.62
C GLN A 253 2.71 5.11 9.62
N ARG A 254 2.44 3.79 9.57
CA ARG A 254 1.41 3.21 8.69
C ARG A 254 0.03 3.84 8.96
N TRP A 255 -0.37 3.93 10.23
CA TRP A 255 -1.65 4.52 10.60
C TRP A 255 -1.74 6.01 10.28
N ILE A 256 -0.68 6.78 10.55
CA ILE A 256 -0.63 8.22 10.21
C ILE A 256 -0.74 8.41 8.70
N THR A 257 0.01 7.64 7.90
CA THR A 257 -0.03 7.73 6.45
C THR A 257 -1.41 7.33 5.90
N SER A 258 -1.99 6.23 6.41
CA SER A 258 -3.34 5.79 6.02
C SER A 258 -4.40 6.83 6.37
N ALA A 259 -4.35 7.42 7.56
CA ALA A 259 -5.26 8.49 7.98
C ALA A 259 -5.10 9.73 7.09
N GLY A 260 -3.89 10.10 6.71
CA GLY A 260 -3.62 11.21 5.79
C GLY A 260 -4.25 10.98 4.41
N PHE A 261 -4.14 9.77 3.85
CA PHE A 261 -4.80 9.42 2.59
C PHE A 261 -6.34 9.49 2.70
N ILE A 262 -6.90 8.95 3.79
CA ILE A 262 -8.36 9.02 4.01
C ILE A 262 -8.81 10.47 4.16
N ALA A 263 -8.09 11.29 4.93
CA ALA A 263 -8.40 12.71 5.07
C ALA A 263 -8.38 13.45 3.72
N LEU A 264 -7.40 13.14 2.86
CA LEU A 264 -7.33 13.69 1.51
C LEU A 264 -8.56 13.28 0.67
N LEU A 265 -8.97 12.01 0.72
CA LEU A 265 -10.16 11.54 0.01
C LEU A 265 -11.43 12.24 0.51
N ILE A 266 -11.57 12.45 1.82
CA ILE A 266 -12.68 13.20 2.41
C ILE A 266 -12.71 14.64 1.87
N VAL A 267 -11.57 15.32 1.85
CA VAL A 267 -11.49 16.70 1.32
C VAL A 267 -11.88 16.74 -0.16
N ILE A 268 -11.40 15.79 -0.97
CA ILE A 268 -11.76 15.69 -2.40
C ILE A 268 -13.27 15.45 -2.54
N SER A 269 -13.85 14.55 -1.75
CA SER A 269 -15.29 14.26 -1.78
C SER A 269 -16.12 15.48 -1.43
N ILE A 270 -15.79 16.17 -0.33
CA ILE A 270 -16.49 17.40 0.09
C ILE A 270 -16.40 18.49 -0.98
N THR A 271 -15.21 18.72 -1.54
CA THR A 271 -15.02 19.73 -2.58
C THR A 271 -15.77 19.40 -3.87
N SER A 272 -15.89 18.11 -4.20
CA SER A 272 -16.69 17.64 -5.34
C SER A 272 -18.18 17.87 -5.11
N GLN A 273 -18.69 17.57 -3.91
CA GLN A 273 -20.09 17.78 -3.56
C GLN A 273 -20.44 19.27 -3.49
N MET A 274 -19.57 20.12 -2.95
CA MET A 274 -19.81 21.57 -2.90
C MET A 274 -20.00 22.19 -4.28
N LYS A 275 -19.42 21.63 -5.34
CA LYS A 275 -19.67 22.09 -6.72
C LYS A 275 -21.08 21.76 -7.21
N GLN A 276 -21.69 20.72 -6.67
CA GLN A 276 -23.04 20.29 -7.04
C GLN A 276 -24.12 20.96 -6.17
N TRP A 277 -23.74 21.56 -5.04
CA TRP A 277 -24.67 22.30 -4.19
C TRP A 277 -25.16 23.57 -4.88
N GLY A 278 -26.45 23.59 -5.18
CA GLY A 278 -27.11 24.70 -5.83
C GLY A 278 -27.46 24.49 -7.30
N GLU A 279 -27.05 23.38 -7.90
CA GLU A 279 -27.55 22.96 -9.20
C GLU A 279 -28.96 22.34 -9.02
N PHE A 280 -29.94 22.90 -9.73
CA PHE A 280 -31.29 22.35 -9.75
C PHE A 280 -31.28 20.99 -10.44
N SER A 281 -31.62 19.94 -9.70
CA SER A 281 -31.85 18.61 -10.29
C SER A 281 -33.26 18.58 -10.88
N PRO A 282 -33.41 18.40 -12.20
CA PRO A 282 -34.75 18.28 -12.81
C PRO A 282 -35.43 16.95 -12.47
N TYR A 283 -34.69 16.03 -11.86
CA TYR A 283 -35.19 14.71 -11.48
C TYR A 283 -35.24 14.60 -9.96
N PRO A 284 -36.39 14.19 -9.39
CA PRO A 284 -36.50 13.92 -7.98
C PRO A 284 -35.58 12.77 -7.60
N GLU A 285 -34.91 12.88 -6.45
CA GLU A 285 -34.13 11.76 -5.92
C GLU A 285 -35.10 10.68 -5.41
N TYR A 286 -35.07 9.53 -6.06
CA TYR A 286 -35.86 8.38 -5.62
C TYR A 286 -35.01 7.50 -4.74
N PHE A 287 -35.59 7.09 -3.63
CA PHE A 287 -35.10 5.93 -2.90
C PHE A 287 -35.78 4.69 -3.48
N SER A 288 -35.11 4.00 -4.40
CA SER A 288 -35.68 2.86 -5.14
C SER A 288 -35.24 1.50 -4.59
N ALA A 289 -34.82 1.44 -3.33
CA ALA A 289 -34.44 0.16 -2.73
C ALA A 289 -35.71 -0.69 -2.52
N ILE A 290 -35.87 -1.70 -3.35
CA ILE A 290 -36.89 -2.74 -3.18
C ILE A 290 -36.18 -3.93 -2.51
N GLU A 291 -36.47 -4.14 -1.25
CA GLU A 291 -35.95 -5.27 -0.49
C GLU A 291 -36.82 -6.50 -0.63
N LEU A 292 -36.24 -7.69 -0.41
CA LEU A 292 -36.98 -8.93 -0.42
C LEU A 292 -38.04 -8.94 0.70
N PRO A 293 -39.31 -9.31 0.43
CA PRO A 293 -40.36 -9.33 1.46
C PRO A 293 -40.01 -10.20 2.68
N ALA A 294 -39.16 -11.20 2.51
CA ALA A 294 -38.67 -12.06 3.59
C ALA A 294 -37.76 -11.32 4.60
N LEU A 295 -37.21 -10.18 4.23
CA LEU A 295 -36.34 -9.33 5.06
C LEU A 295 -37.11 -8.21 5.76
N GLN A 296 -38.42 -8.09 5.51
CA GLN A 296 -39.28 -7.11 6.16
C GLN A 296 -39.59 -7.58 7.59
N ILE A 297 -39.08 -6.86 8.57
CA ILE A 297 -39.30 -7.09 9.99
C ILE A 297 -40.33 -6.09 10.52
N SER A 298 -40.40 -4.88 9.96
CA SER A 298 -41.38 -3.86 10.30
C SER A 298 -42.77 -4.25 9.80
N SER A 299 -43.82 -3.89 10.57
CA SER A 299 -45.19 -4.04 10.12
C SER A 299 -45.48 -3.20 8.88
N ALA A 300 -46.15 -3.80 7.88
CA ALA A 300 -46.59 -3.06 6.70
C ALA A 300 -47.58 -1.97 7.12
N GLU A 301 -47.40 -0.76 6.59
CA GLU A 301 -48.37 0.31 6.77
C GLU A 301 -49.54 0.13 5.79
N THR A 302 -50.73 0.44 6.24
CA THR A 302 -51.90 0.40 5.35
C THR A 302 -51.89 1.55 4.38
N VAL A 303 -52.48 1.36 3.20
CA VAL A 303 -52.58 2.42 2.16
C VAL A 303 -53.26 3.68 2.71
N ASP A 304 -54.30 3.51 3.57
CA ASP A 304 -55.00 4.62 4.17
C ASP A 304 -54.13 5.45 5.12
N ASN A 305 -53.34 4.79 5.95
CA ASN A 305 -52.36 5.48 6.81
C ASN A 305 -51.31 6.20 6.02
N TYR A 306 -50.82 5.59 4.93
CA TYR A 306 -49.86 6.23 4.03
C TYR A 306 -50.44 7.47 3.39
N ILE A 307 -51.69 7.42 2.88
CA ILE A 307 -52.36 8.59 2.30
C ILE A 307 -52.52 9.70 3.33
N LEU A 308 -52.88 9.38 4.56
CA LEU A 308 -52.97 10.36 5.65
C LEU A 308 -51.62 11.01 6.00
N SER A 309 -50.53 10.27 5.89
CA SER A 309 -49.17 10.81 6.12
C SER A 309 -48.69 11.76 5.01
N LEU A 310 -49.28 11.69 3.79
CA LEU A 310 -48.97 12.62 2.71
C LEU A 310 -49.39 14.05 2.97
N ASP A 311 -50.44 14.27 3.76
CA ASP A 311 -50.87 15.63 4.17
C ASP A 311 -49.76 16.35 4.95
N ASP A 312 -49.03 15.65 5.82
CA ASP A 312 -47.90 16.22 6.57
C ASP A 312 -46.76 16.67 5.68
N VAL A 313 -46.54 15.98 4.57
CA VAL A 313 -45.46 16.30 3.58
C VAL A 313 -45.80 17.64 2.87
N PHE A 314 -47.05 17.86 2.53
CA PHE A 314 -47.47 19.11 1.91
C PHE A 314 -47.39 20.29 2.86
N VAL A 315 -47.80 20.10 4.14
CA VAL A 315 -47.69 21.10 5.21
C VAL A 315 -46.20 21.48 5.45
N GLU A 316 -45.30 20.51 5.48
CA GLU A 316 -43.87 20.79 5.65
C GLU A 316 -43.29 21.50 4.42
N ALA A 317 -43.70 21.13 3.21
CA ALA A 317 -43.29 21.82 1.98
C ALA A 317 -43.73 23.29 1.96
N GLU A 318 -44.97 23.59 2.36
CA GLU A 318 -45.45 24.96 2.49
C GLU A 318 -44.68 25.75 3.53
N ARG A 319 -44.38 25.13 4.69
CA ARG A 319 -43.61 25.75 5.76
C ARG A 319 -42.17 26.05 5.37
N GLN A 320 -41.58 25.21 4.50
CA GLN A 320 -40.24 25.47 3.96
C GLN A 320 -40.25 26.56 2.87
N ALA A 321 -41.30 26.64 2.07
CA ALA A 321 -41.47 27.72 1.09
C ALA A 321 -41.63 29.10 1.75
N GLU A 322 -42.30 29.19 2.90
CA GLU A 322 -42.46 30.42 3.68
C GLU A 322 -41.17 30.92 4.35
N LYS A 323 -40.18 30.06 4.53
CA LYS A 323 -38.86 30.39 5.14
C LYS A 323 -37.88 31.03 4.17
N LYS A 324 -38.17 31.08 2.88
CA LYS A 324 -37.40 31.76 1.84
C LYS A 324 -37.93 33.14 1.57
#